data_66e9232cb8f31e8d66aa999b12404eb3
#
_entry.id   66e9232cb8f31e8d66aa999b12404eb3
#
_cell.length_a   1.000
_cell.length_b   1.000
_cell.length_c   1.000
_cell.angle_alpha   90.00
_cell.angle_beta   90.00
_cell.angle_gamma   90.00
#
_symmetry.space_group_name_H-M   'P 1'
#
loop_
_entity.id
_entity.type
_entity.pdbx_description
1 polymer ?
#
loop_
_entity_poly.entity_id
_entity_poly.type
_entity_poly.pdbx_seq_one_letter_code
_entity_poly.pdbx_strand_id
1 'polypeptide(L)'
;LTASDPTSPRQRDDELALAKKILRIESEAVSSLVKRIDSSFLLALDLVSTCNGRVIATGMGKSGIIARKLAATLSSTGTAAYFVHPAEALHGDLGAIQATDIIVSVSHSGETPELVRLLEMTKRLGVKTITLTGAPNSTLGANGNVTLDCGVKTEACPLNLAPTASTTAALAVGDAFALVLAYRNGFKESDFAHLHPGGILGKRLLRIDQLMHTGSNIPTVSETTLFPEVIKTISAAGFGMTCVQNKDALLVGVVTDGDIRRCLAKTTDVKDKTASDLMTPHPHHVKPGTLAVDALNIMEQNRITSLPVIDDGEKVHGILHLHDL
;
A
#
# COMPACT_ATOMS: atom_id res chain seq x y z
N LEU A 1 -35.46 -35.25 -16.64
CA LEU A 1 -34.18 -34.53 -16.88
C LEU A 1 -33.08 -35.44 -16.38
N THR A 2 -32.50 -36.26 -17.27
CA THR A 2 -31.29 -37.05 -16.99
C THR A 2 -30.14 -36.07 -16.73
N ALA A 3 -29.51 -36.16 -15.56
CA ALA A 3 -28.31 -35.45 -15.24
C ALA A 3 -27.22 -35.82 -16.29
N SER A 4 -26.77 -34.86 -17.09
CA SER A 4 -25.66 -35.05 -18.01
C SER A 4 -24.39 -35.32 -17.20
N ASP A 5 -23.55 -36.23 -17.65
CA ASP A 5 -22.27 -36.54 -17.05
C ASP A 5 -21.43 -35.24 -16.98
N PRO A 6 -21.09 -34.71 -15.78
CA PRO A 6 -20.36 -33.44 -15.60
C PRO A 6 -18.94 -33.48 -16.16
N THR A 7 -18.48 -34.62 -16.67
CA THR A 7 -17.12 -34.80 -17.23
C THR A 7 -17.12 -34.91 -18.74
N SER A 8 -18.27 -34.78 -19.43
CA SER A 8 -18.32 -34.92 -20.90
C SER A 8 -17.53 -33.75 -21.57
N PRO A 9 -16.75 -34.01 -22.63
CA PRO A 9 -16.00 -32.96 -23.36
C PRO A 9 -16.89 -31.80 -23.82
N ARG A 10 -18.09 -32.08 -24.31
CA ARG A 10 -19.05 -31.05 -24.77
C ARG A 10 -19.50 -30.14 -23.63
N GLN A 11 -19.76 -30.68 -22.43
CA GLN A 11 -20.16 -29.87 -21.28
C GLN A 11 -19.00 -28.94 -20.83
N ARG A 12 -17.76 -29.43 -20.85
CA ARG A 12 -16.56 -28.61 -20.55
C ARG A 12 -16.37 -27.47 -21.56
N ASP A 13 -16.61 -27.72 -22.84
CA ASP A 13 -16.55 -26.67 -23.88
C ASP A 13 -17.64 -25.62 -23.66
N ASP A 14 -18.86 -26.02 -23.29
CA ASP A 14 -19.96 -25.11 -22.97
C ASP A 14 -19.66 -24.26 -21.70
N GLU A 15 -19.05 -24.86 -20.68
CA GLU A 15 -18.62 -24.16 -19.46
C GLU A 15 -17.53 -23.10 -19.78
N LEU A 16 -16.54 -23.46 -20.58
CA LEU A 16 -15.51 -22.50 -21.02
C LEU A 16 -16.09 -21.37 -21.87
N ALA A 17 -17.02 -21.71 -22.77
CA ALA A 17 -17.71 -20.70 -23.59
C ALA A 17 -18.52 -19.72 -22.70
N LEU A 18 -19.22 -20.25 -21.70
CA LEU A 18 -19.96 -19.45 -20.72
C LEU A 18 -19.04 -18.53 -19.90
N ALA A 19 -17.92 -19.05 -19.38
CA ALA A 19 -16.94 -18.25 -18.66
C ALA A 19 -16.39 -17.10 -19.51
N LYS A 20 -16.02 -17.37 -20.75
CA LYS A 20 -15.58 -16.33 -21.72
C LYS A 20 -16.67 -15.29 -22.00
N LYS A 21 -17.93 -15.72 -22.09
CA LYS A 21 -19.08 -14.81 -22.28
C LYS A 21 -19.26 -13.89 -21.06
N ILE A 22 -19.18 -14.41 -19.83
CA ILE A 22 -19.29 -13.66 -18.58
C ILE A 22 -18.21 -12.55 -18.56
N LEU A 23 -16.93 -12.91 -18.76
CA LEU A 23 -15.83 -11.96 -18.76
C LEU A 23 -15.99 -10.88 -19.85
N ARG A 24 -16.53 -11.24 -21.02
CA ARG A 24 -16.81 -10.27 -22.09
C ARG A 24 -17.88 -9.26 -21.68
N ILE A 25 -18.98 -9.71 -21.09
CA ILE A 25 -20.05 -8.82 -20.60
C ILE A 25 -19.52 -7.84 -19.56
N GLU A 26 -18.72 -8.30 -18.60
CA GLU A 26 -18.11 -7.43 -17.58
C GLU A 26 -17.11 -6.44 -18.19
N SER A 27 -16.27 -6.89 -19.12
CA SER A 27 -15.34 -6.02 -19.83
C SER A 27 -16.07 -4.93 -20.63
N GLU A 28 -17.16 -5.27 -21.33
CA GLU A 28 -17.99 -4.32 -22.06
C GLU A 28 -18.66 -3.31 -21.12
N ALA A 29 -19.13 -3.77 -19.94
CA ALA A 29 -19.69 -2.91 -18.92
C ALA A 29 -18.67 -1.85 -18.47
N VAL A 30 -17.46 -2.26 -18.10
CA VAL A 30 -16.37 -1.35 -17.72
C VAL A 30 -15.99 -0.40 -18.85
N SER A 31 -15.81 -0.90 -20.07
CA SER A 31 -15.46 -0.09 -21.25
C SER A 31 -16.51 1.00 -21.54
N SER A 32 -17.79 0.70 -21.29
CA SER A 32 -18.89 1.65 -21.50
C SER A 32 -18.83 2.86 -20.55
N LEU A 33 -18.19 2.74 -19.39
CA LEU A 33 -18.08 3.80 -18.38
C LEU A 33 -17.22 4.97 -18.86
N VAL A 34 -16.22 4.71 -19.72
CA VAL A 34 -15.32 5.77 -20.22
C VAL A 34 -16.08 6.94 -20.82
N LYS A 35 -17.20 6.66 -21.52
CA LYS A 35 -18.04 7.69 -22.14
C LYS A 35 -18.96 8.44 -21.16
N ARG A 36 -19.04 7.97 -19.91
CA ARG A 36 -19.90 8.55 -18.86
C ARG A 36 -19.09 9.31 -17.82
N ILE A 37 -17.78 9.27 -17.89
CA ILE A 37 -16.89 10.12 -17.09
C ILE A 37 -16.96 11.53 -17.70
N ASP A 38 -17.65 12.42 -17.00
CA ASP A 38 -17.97 13.77 -17.44
C ASP A 38 -17.73 14.81 -16.31
N SER A 39 -18.36 15.98 -16.43
CA SER A 39 -18.27 17.05 -15.43
C SER A 39 -18.78 16.64 -14.04
N SER A 40 -19.70 15.68 -13.94
CA SER A 40 -20.20 15.18 -12.65
C SER A 40 -19.07 14.48 -11.87
N PHE A 41 -18.18 13.79 -12.58
CA PHE A 41 -16.99 13.18 -11.96
C PHE A 41 -16.07 14.24 -11.35
N LEU A 42 -15.85 15.36 -12.05
CA LEU A 42 -15.05 16.48 -11.54
C LEU A 42 -15.72 17.13 -10.32
N LEU A 43 -17.03 17.34 -10.36
CA LEU A 43 -17.79 17.87 -9.22
C LEU A 43 -17.71 16.95 -7.99
N ALA A 44 -17.75 15.63 -8.19
CA ALA A 44 -17.56 14.67 -7.09
C ALA A 44 -16.15 14.80 -6.46
N LEU A 45 -15.12 14.95 -7.27
CA LEU A 45 -13.75 15.20 -6.80
C LEU A 45 -13.64 16.53 -6.03
N ASP A 46 -14.28 17.59 -6.54
CA ASP A 46 -14.28 18.92 -5.90
C ASP A 46 -14.95 18.87 -4.53
N LEU A 47 -16.08 18.17 -4.40
CA LEU A 47 -16.77 17.98 -3.12
C LEU A 47 -15.83 17.31 -2.09
N VAL A 48 -15.13 16.24 -2.47
CA VAL A 48 -14.25 15.54 -1.53
C VAL A 48 -12.99 16.35 -1.23
N SER A 49 -12.40 17.02 -2.22
CA SER A 49 -11.19 17.86 -2.01
C SER A 49 -11.44 19.05 -1.09
N THR A 50 -12.67 19.54 -1.02
CA THR A 50 -13.07 20.65 -0.13
C THR A 50 -13.67 20.19 1.20
N CYS A 51 -13.75 18.88 1.43
CA CYS A 51 -14.29 18.29 2.63
C CYS A 51 -13.32 18.43 3.82
N ASN A 52 -13.82 18.97 4.93
CA ASN A 52 -13.06 19.05 6.18
C ASN A 52 -13.26 17.84 7.10
N GLY A 53 -14.12 16.91 6.70
CA GLY A 53 -14.42 15.65 7.39
C GLY A 53 -13.85 14.44 6.67
N ARG A 54 -14.55 13.33 6.76
CA ARG A 54 -14.17 12.02 6.19
C ARG A 54 -15.14 11.62 5.09
N VAL A 55 -14.74 10.68 4.24
CA VAL A 55 -15.62 10.02 3.30
C VAL A 55 -16.28 8.81 3.97
N ILE A 56 -17.59 8.82 4.04
CA ILE A 56 -18.41 7.72 4.54
C ILE A 56 -18.94 6.92 3.35
N ALA A 57 -18.33 5.77 3.06
CA ALA A 57 -18.85 4.89 2.03
C ALA A 57 -19.97 4.01 2.60
N THR A 58 -21.07 3.83 1.86
CA THR A 58 -22.22 3.05 2.31
C THR A 58 -22.89 2.30 1.16
N GLY A 59 -23.54 1.18 1.46
CA GLY A 59 -24.24 0.32 0.49
C GLY A 59 -24.78 -0.94 1.14
N MET A 60 -25.77 -1.58 0.50
CA MET A 60 -26.36 -2.84 0.96
C MET A 60 -25.85 -4.04 0.18
N GLY A 61 -25.73 -5.20 0.84
CA GLY A 61 -25.40 -6.48 0.21
C GLY A 61 -24.10 -6.41 -0.59
N LYS A 62 -24.12 -6.81 -1.88
CA LYS A 62 -22.95 -6.78 -2.76
C LYS A 62 -22.46 -5.35 -3.02
N SER A 63 -23.36 -4.36 -3.15
CA SER A 63 -22.99 -2.95 -3.24
C SER A 63 -22.29 -2.46 -1.97
N GLY A 64 -22.65 -2.97 -0.79
CA GLY A 64 -21.96 -2.68 0.46
C GLY A 64 -20.52 -3.24 0.49
N ILE A 65 -20.29 -4.41 -0.11
CA ILE A 65 -18.93 -4.96 -0.27
C ILE A 65 -18.08 -4.03 -1.16
N ILE A 66 -18.65 -3.53 -2.26
CA ILE A 66 -17.98 -2.56 -3.14
C ILE A 66 -17.71 -1.25 -2.40
N ALA A 67 -18.66 -0.75 -1.61
CA ALA A 67 -18.47 0.45 -0.81
C ALA A 67 -17.37 0.28 0.25
N ARG A 68 -17.26 -0.89 0.89
CA ARG A 68 -16.14 -1.22 1.80
C ARG A 68 -14.80 -1.17 1.08
N LYS A 69 -14.73 -1.76 -0.13
CA LYS A 69 -13.51 -1.71 -0.95
C LYS A 69 -13.16 -0.28 -1.33
N LEU A 70 -14.13 0.55 -1.71
CA LEU A 70 -13.91 1.96 -2.01
C LEU A 70 -13.33 2.71 -0.79
N ALA A 71 -13.94 2.54 0.40
CA ALA A 71 -13.42 3.14 1.64
C ALA A 71 -11.96 2.72 1.92
N ALA A 72 -11.65 1.43 1.76
CA ALA A 72 -10.30 0.91 1.94
C ALA A 72 -9.32 1.51 0.93
N THR A 73 -9.72 1.64 -0.36
CA THR A 73 -8.88 2.26 -1.40
C THR A 73 -8.62 3.73 -1.09
N LEU A 74 -9.66 4.51 -0.75
CA LEU A 74 -9.51 5.92 -0.37
C LEU A 74 -8.55 6.08 0.81
N SER A 75 -8.73 5.29 1.88
CA SER A 75 -7.86 5.34 3.06
C SER A 75 -6.43 4.98 2.73
N SER A 76 -6.21 3.95 1.91
CA SER A 76 -4.88 3.51 1.49
C SER A 76 -4.20 4.46 0.50
N THR A 77 -4.93 5.39 -0.08
CA THR A 77 -4.45 6.43 -1.00
C THR A 77 -4.54 7.85 -0.42
N GLY A 78 -4.58 7.98 0.91
CA GLY A 78 -4.42 9.24 1.62
C GLY A 78 -5.70 10.02 1.88
N THR A 79 -6.89 9.51 1.51
CA THR A 79 -8.17 10.13 1.82
C THR A 79 -8.82 9.41 2.99
N ALA A 80 -9.04 10.10 4.11
CA ALA A 80 -9.68 9.51 5.29
C ALA A 80 -11.10 9.03 4.96
N ALA A 81 -11.32 7.71 5.00
CA ALA A 81 -12.59 7.09 4.66
C ALA A 81 -12.87 5.85 5.50
N TYR A 82 -14.15 5.57 5.75
CA TYR A 82 -14.59 4.32 6.36
C TYR A 82 -15.98 3.92 5.86
N PHE A 83 -16.34 2.68 6.11
CA PHE A 83 -17.63 2.14 5.71
C PHE A 83 -18.61 2.17 6.86
N VAL A 84 -19.84 2.64 6.59
CA VAL A 84 -21.00 2.54 7.50
C VAL A 84 -22.08 1.71 6.83
N HIS A 85 -22.55 0.68 7.51
CA HIS A 85 -23.66 -0.12 7.01
C HIS A 85 -24.97 0.65 7.18
N PRO A 86 -25.79 0.82 6.12
CA PRO A 86 -26.96 1.71 6.19
C PRO A 86 -28.02 1.25 7.19
N ALA A 87 -28.20 -0.06 7.40
CA ALA A 87 -29.10 -0.56 8.44
C ALA A 87 -28.59 -0.23 9.84
N GLU A 88 -27.28 -0.41 10.12
CA GLU A 88 -26.69 -0.07 11.41
C GLU A 88 -26.76 1.46 11.67
N ALA A 89 -26.57 2.27 10.62
CA ALA A 89 -26.74 3.72 10.72
C ALA A 89 -28.14 4.09 11.25
N LEU A 90 -29.18 3.38 10.80
CA LEU A 90 -30.56 3.61 11.25
C LEU A 90 -30.82 3.13 12.69
N HIS A 91 -29.90 2.35 13.26
CA HIS A 91 -29.99 1.81 14.62
C HIS A 91 -28.95 2.35 15.61
N GLY A 92 -28.29 3.47 15.28
CA GLY A 92 -27.40 4.19 16.20
C GLY A 92 -26.11 4.70 15.57
N ASP A 93 -25.55 4.00 14.56
CA ASP A 93 -24.27 4.39 13.93
C ASP A 93 -24.36 5.71 13.12
N LEU A 94 -25.56 6.28 12.97
CA LEU A 94 -25.73 7.66 12.44
C LEU A 94 -24.92 8.67 13.27
N GLY A 95 -24.74 8.42 14.57
CA GLY A 95 -23.90 9.26 15.45
C GLY A 95 -22.42 9.30 15.06
N ALA A 96 -21.94 8.37 14.24
CA ALA A 96 -20.58 8.38 13.69
C ALA A 96 -20.42 9.35 12.50
N ILE A 97 -21.52 9.84 11.91
CA ILE A 97 -21.54 10.73 10.75
C ILE A 97 -21.64 12.18 11.22
N GLN A 98 -20.71 13.02 10.80
CA GLN A 98 -20.67 14.44 11.15
C GLN A 98 -21.11 15.31 9.97
N ALA A 99 -21.59 16.53 10.25
CA ALA A 99 -22.01 17.48 9.23
C ALA A 99 -20.87 17.86 8.23
N THR A 100 -19.63 17.70 8.65
CA THR A 100 -18.43 17.96 7.85
C THR A 100 -18.04 16.78 6.94
N ASP A 101 -18.65 15.60 7.13
CA ASP A 101 -18.36 14.41 6.34
C ASP A 101 -19.05 14.46 4.96
N ILE A 102 -18.64 13.58 4.06
CA ILE A 102 -19.31 13.33 2.77
C ILE A 102 -19.70 11.86 2.70
N ILE A 103 -20.93 11.60 2.26
CA ILE A 103 -21.38 10.23 2.00
C ILE A 103 -21.14 9.87 0.54
N VAL A 104 -20.56 8.69 0.31
CA VAL A 104 -20.51 8.03 -0.99
C VAL A 104 -21.40 6.80 -0.93
N SER A 105 -22.59 6.87 -1.52
CA SER A 105 -23.57 5.76 -1.55
C SER A 105 -23.43 4.93 -2.82
N VAL A 106 -23.42 3.60 -2.67
CA VAL A 106 -23.37 2.64 -3.80
C VAL A 106 -24.68 1.86 -3.85
N SER A 107 -25.47 2.05 -4.92
CA SER A 107 -26.74 1.33 -5.12
C SER A 107 -27.07 1.23 -6.59
N HIS A 108 -27.06 0.02 -7.15
CA HIS A 108 -27.35 -0.17 -8.58
C HIS A 108 -28.75 0.32 -8.96
N SER A 109 -29.79 -0.03 -8.20
CA SER A 109 -31.16 0.44 -8.44
C SER A 109 -31.39 1.90 -8.05
N GLY A 110 -30.60 2.41 -7.10
CA GLY A 110 -30.81 3.73 -6.49
C GLY A 110 -32.11 3.85 -5.66
N GLU A 111 -32.77 2.72 -5.35
CA GLU A 111 -34.05 2.64 -4.63
C GLU A 111 -33.97 1.77 -3.36
N THR A 112 -32.76 1.46 -2.89
CA THR A 112 -32.56 0.66 -1.67
C THR A 112 -33.15 1.41 -0.47
N PRO A 113 -34.17 0.87 0.23
CA PRO A 113 -34.93 1.63 1.23
C PRO A 113 -34.07 2.18 2.38
N GLU A 114 -33.11 1.40 2.86
CA GLU A 114 -32.21 1.79 3.95
C GLU A 114 -31.29 2.94 3.54
N LEU A 115 -30.82 2.96 2.29
CA LEU A 115 -30.00 4.05 1.76
C LEU A 115 -30.84 5.31 1.51
N VAL A 116 -32.05 5.18 0.99
CA VAL A 116 -32.98 6.32 0.81
C VAL A 116 -33.25 6.99 2.15
N ARG A 117 -33.55 6.18 3.17
CA ARG A 117 -33.80 6.68 4.53
C ARG A 117 -32.57 7.34 5.15
N LEU A 118 -31.40 6.74 4.97
CA LEU A 118 -30.12 7.32 5.41
C LEU A 118 -29.86 8.67 4.71
N LEU A 119 -30.10 8.76 3.40
CA LEU A 119 -29.97 10.01 2.63
C LEU A 119 -30.85 11.12 3.19
N GLU A 120 -32.13 10.82 3.51
CA GLU A 120 -33.04 11.78 4.09
C GLU A 120 -32.57 12.32 5.45
N MET A 121 -32.04 11.43 6.30
CA MET A 121 -31.54 11.80 7.62
C MET A 121 -30.26 12.65 7.52
N THR A 122 -29.31 12.25 6.70
CA THR A 122 -28.03 12.94 6.53
C THR A 122 -28.19 14.28 5.80
N LYS A 123 -29.17 14.41 4.92
CA LYS A 123 -29.54 15.69 4.28
C LYS A 123 -30.00 16.73 5.31
N ARG A 124 -30.73 16.31 6.37
CA ARG A 124 -31.08 17.18 7.49
C ARG A 124 -29.89 17.65 8.31
N LEU A 125 -28.83 16.86 8.35
CA LEU A 125 -27.54 17.19 8.99
C LEU A 125 -26.65 18.08 8.12
N GLY A 126 -27.05 18.38 6.87
CA GLY A 126 -26.25 19.16 5.92
C GLY A 126 -25.15 18.38 5.23
N VAL A 127 -25.07 17.05 5.43
CA VAL A 127 -24.05 16.18 4.83
C VAL A 127 -24.24 16.10 3.32
N LYS A 128 -23.16 16.29 2.56
CA LYS A 128 -23.17 16.16 1.10
C LYS A 128 -23.09 14.68 0.69
N THR A 129 -23.74 14.35 -0.42
CA THR A 129 -23.84 12.97 -0.90
C THR A 129 -23.42 12.85 -2.35
N ILE A 130 -22.54 11.88 -2.63
CA ILE A 130 -22.18 11.40 -3.96
C ILE A 130 -22.83 10.03 -4.11
N THR A 131 -23.55 9.81 -5.20
CA THR A 131 -24.25 8.54 -5.47
C THR A 131 -23.64 7.83 -6.67
N LEU A 132 -23.16 6.60 -6.48
CA LEU A 132 -22.77 5.66 -7.55
C LEU A 132 -23.97 4.76 -7.82
N THR A 133 -24.62 4.92 -8.98
CA THR A 133 -25.86 4.18 -9.27
C THR A 133 -25.95 3.81 -10.75
N GLY A 134 -26.69 2.74 -11.04
CA GLY A 134 -27.08 2.36 -12.41
C GLY A 134 -28.34 3.05 -12.91
N ALA A 135 -29.01 3.82 -12.03
CA ALA A 135 -30.25 4.51 -12.32
C ALA A 135 -30.17 5.99 -11.86
N PRO A 136 -29.56 6.90 -12.65
CA PRO A 136 -29.37 8.30 -12.27
C PRO A 136 -30.67 9.04 -11.89
N ASN A 137 -31.79 8.64 -12.45
CA ASN A 137 -33.11 9.24 -12.18
C ASN A 137 -33.84 8.61 -10.98
N SER A 138 -33.21 7.66 -10.28
CA SER A 138 -33.75 7.06 -9.05
C SER A 138 -33.79 8.04 -7.89
N THR A 139 -34.44 7.62 -6.79
CA THR A 139 -34.53 8.44 -5.58
C THR A 139 -33.15 8.86 -5.06
N LEU A 140 -32.17 7.94 -4.98
CA LEU A 140 -30.80 8.28 -4.56
C LEU A 140 -30.10 9.15 -5.60
N GLY A 141 -30.22 8.84 -6.89
CA GLY A 141 -29.60 9.60 -7.98
C GLY A 141 -30.10 11.03 -8.05
N ALA A 142 -31.41 11.22 -8.06
CA ALA A 142 -32.04 12.54 -8.18
C ALA A 142 -31.83 13.43 -6.93
N ASN A 143 -31.64 12.85 -5.75
CA ASN A 143 -31.53 13.56 -4.49
C ASN A 143 -30.11 13.69 -3.93
N GLY A 144 -29.12 13.03 -4.52
CA GLY A 144 -27.71 13.25 -4.22
C GLY A 144 -27.21 14.62 -4.69
N ASN A 145 -26.11 15.11 -4.11
CA ASN A 145 -25.48 16.35 -4.60
C ASN A 145 -24.77 16.13 -5.94
N VAL A 146 -24.20 14.94 -6.13
CA VAL A 146 -23.59 14.51 -7.39
C VAL A 146 -23.89 13.03 -7.62
N THR A 147 -24.16 12.68 -8.87
CA THR A 147 -24.46 11.30 -9.27
C THR A 147 -23.48 10.84 -10.34
N LEU A 148 -22.85 9.69 -10.10
CA LEU A 148 -21.96 9.00 -11.03
C LEU A 148 -22.69 7.79 -11.61
N ASP A 149 -22.91 7.79 -12.92
CA ASP A 149 -23.62 6.73 -13.63
C ASP A 149 -22.74 5.49 -13.82
N CYS A 150 -23.05 4.43 -13.07
CA CYS A 150 -22.45 3.10 -13.17
C CYS A 150 -23.36 2.07 -13.84
N GLY A 151 -24.36 2.50 -14.62
CA GLY A 151 -25.35 1.62 -15.22
C GLY A 151 -24.77 0.57 -16.14
N VAL A 152 -25.35 -0.61 -16.15
CA VAL A 152 -25.01 -1.71 -17.05
C VAL A 152 -26.27 -2.15 -17.83
N LYS A 153 -26.06 -2.69 -19.03
CA LYS A 153 -27.18 -3.16 -19.86
C LYS A 153 -27.77 -4.45 -19.33
N THR A 154 -26.93 -5.36 -18.90
CA THR A 154 -27.29 -6.70 -18.39
C THR A 154 -26.26 -7.14 -17.37
N GLU A 155 -26.68 -8.02 -16.44
CA GLU A 155 -25.77 -8.73 -15.59
C GLU A 155 -25.08 -9.88 -16.38
N ALA A 156 -23.87 -10.24 -15.99
CA ALA A 156 -23.18 -11.37 -16.60
C ALA A 156 -23.73 -12.74 -16.13
N CYS A 157 -24.51 -12.74 -15.06
CA CYS A 157 -25.23 -13.91 -14.58
C CYS A 157 -26.20 -14.43 -15.65
N PRO A 158 -26.19 -15.74 -16.00
CA PRO A 158 -27.10 -16.32 -17.00
C PRO A 158 -28.57 -16.06 -16.75
N LEU A 159 -28.97 -15.91 -15.49
CA LEU A 159 -30.34 -15.60 -15.08
C LEU A 159 -30.60 -14.08 -15.00
N ASN A 160 -29.60 -13.26 -15.26
CA ASN A 160 -29.65 -11.78 -15.08
C ASN A 160 -30.11 -11.33 -13.69
N LEU A 161 -29.85 -12.13 -12.64
CA LEU A 161 -30.32 -11.87 -11.27
C LEU A 161 -29.17 -11.50 -10.32
N ALA A 162 -28.04 -12.20 -10.42
CA ALA A 162 -26.91 -11.96 -9.51
C ALA A 162 -26.15 -10.71 -9.97
N PRO A 163 -25.93 -9.70 -9.10
CA PRO A 163 -25.09 -8.57 -9.39
C PRO A 163 -23.65 -9.02 -9.70
N THR A 164 -23.19 -8.75 -10.90
CA THR A 164 -21.88 -9.11 -11.47
C THR A 164 -21.33 -7.92 -12.24
N ALA A 165 -21.79 -7.68 -13.46
CA ALA A 165 -21.40 -6.53 -14.27
C ALA A 165 -21.66 -5.20 -13.57
N SER A 166 -22.78 -5.07 -12.85
CA SER A 166 -23.12 -3.85 -12.09
C SER A 166 -22.16 -3.59 -10.94
N THR A 167 -21.73 -4.64 -10.21
CA THR A 167 -20.74 -4.51 -9.13
C THR A 167 -19.36 -4.22 -9.67
N THR A 168 -18.95 -4.85 -10.77
CA THR A 168 -17.69 -4.58 -11.47
C THR A 168 -17.63 -3.15 -12.00
N ALA A 169 -18.72 -2.64 -12.57
CA ALA A 169 -18.83 -1.26 -13.03
C ALA A 169 -18.69 -0.26 -11.85
N ALA A 170 -19.43 -0.47 -10.76
CA ALA A 170 -19.35 0.39 -9.57
C ALA A 170 -17.94 0.36 -8.94
N LEU A 171 -17.30 -0.82 -8.90
CA LEU A 171 -15.92 -0.97 -8.45
C LEU A 171 -14.96 -0.14 -9.32
N ALA A 172 -15.07 -0.26 -10.64
CA ALA A 172 -14.18 0.45 -11.57
C ALA A 172 -14.31 1.98 -11.46
N VAL A 173 -15.54 2.51 -11.35
CA VAL A 173 -15.76 3.94 -11.12
C VAL A 173 -15.21 4.37 -9.75
N GLY A 174 -15.42 3.56 -8.71
CA GLY A 174 -14.89 3.82 -7.37
C GLY A 174 -13.37 3.87 -7.33
N ASP A 175 -12.70 2.97 -8.06
CA ASP A 175 -11.23 2.97 -8.17
C ASP A 175 -10.73 4.18 -8.95
N ALA A 176 -11.35 4.50 -10.08
CA ALA A 176 -11.02 5.71 -10.83
C ALA A 176 -11.18 6.96 -9.95
N PHE A 177 -12.26 7.04 -9.18
CA PHE A 177 -12.51 8.15 -8.26
C PHE A 177 -11.42 8.27 -7.19
N ALA A 178 -11.09 7.18 -6.50
CA ALA A 178 -10.09 7.18 -5.45
C ALA A 178 -8.69 7.53 -5.97
N LEU A 179 -8.29 6.96 -7.12
CA LEU A 179 -6.96 7.19 -7.69
C LEU A 179 -6.79 8.59 -8.29
N VAL A 180 -7.82 9.13 -8.94
CA VAL A 180 -7.78 10.51 -9.45
C VAL A 180 -7.77 11.52 -8.29
N LEU A 181 -8.48 11.22 -7.18
CA LEU A 181 -8.41 12.03 -5.97
C LEU A 181 -7.02 12.00 -5.34
N ALA A 182 -6.40 10.83 -5.24
CA ALA A 182 -5.01 10.69 -4.78
C ALA A 182 -4.03 11.49 -5.64
N TYR A 183 -4.16 11.39 -6.97
CA TYR A 183 -3.36 12.18 -7.92
C TYR A 183 -3.56 13.69 -7.71
N ARG A 184 -4.82 14.15 -7.56
CA ARG A 184 -5.16 15.55 -7.30
C ARG A 184 -4.54 16.07 -6.00
N ASN A 185 -4.51 15.23 -4.97
CA ASN A 185 -3.93 15.56 -3.66
C ASN A 185 -2.40 15.43 -3.59
N GLY A 186 -1.76 15.09 -4.71
CA GLY A 186 -0.29 14.95 -4.79
C GLY A 186 0.25 13.76 -3.99
N PHE A 187 -0.55 12.69 -3.82
CA PHE A 187 -0.17 11.47 -3.11
C PHE A 187 1.04 10.80 -3.78
N LYS A 188 2.07 10.48 -3.00
CA LYS A 188 3.37 9.97 -3.46
C LYS A 188 3.62 8.55 -2.97
N GLU A 189 4.63 7.90 -3.54
CA GLU A 189 5.10 6.60 -3.09
C GLU A 189 5.50 6.59 -1.60
N SER A 190 6.11 7.68 -1.13
CA SER A 190 6.45 7.84 0.29
C SER A 190 5.24 7.82 1.21
N ASP A 191 4.12 8.40 0.76
CA ASP A 191 2.87 8.42 1.53
C ASP A 191 2.25 7.03 1.56
N PHE A 192 2.33 6.31 0.42
CA PHE A 192 1.88 4.92 0.34
C PHE A 192 2.67 4.01 1.30
N ALA A 193 4.00 4.14 1.34
CA ALA A 193 4.86 3.38 2.26
C ALA A 193 4.49 3.65 3.73
N HIS A 194 4.23 4.91 4.06
CA HIS A 194 3.84 5.32 5.42
C HIS A 194 2.51 4.69 5.85
N LEU A 195 1.54 4.59 4.92
CA LEU A 195 0.22 3.99 5.20
C LEU A 195 0.21 2.46 5.17
N HIS A 196 1.28 1.81 4.63
CA HIS A 196 1.37 0.35 4.49
C HIS A 196 2.64 -0.25 5.14
N PRO A 197 2.93 0.02 6.43
CA PRO A 197 4.20 -0.35 7.06
C PRO A 197 4.43 -1.87 7.13
N GLY A 198 3.38 -2.69 7.11
CA GLY A 198 3.46 -4.15 7.20
C GLY A 198 3.54 -4.89 5.87
N GLY A 199 3.41 -4.20 4.73
CA GLY A 199 3.41 -4.84 3.40
C GLY A 199 4.80 -4.94 2.78
N ILE A 200 5.03 -5.95 1.91
CA ILE A 200 6.28 -6.08 1.12
C ILE A 200 6.57 -4.79 0.33
N LEU A 201 5.53 -4.15 -0.20
CA LEU A 201 5.66 -2.90 -0.94
C LEU A 201 6.02 -1.72 0.00
N GLY A 202 5.47 -1.70 1.22
CA GLY A 202 5.83 -0.72 2.24
C GLY A 202 7.30 -0.82 2.65
N LYS A 203 7.79 -2.05 2.87
CA LYS A 203 9.20 -2.30 3.18
C LYS A 203 10.15 -1.86 2.06
N ARG A 204 9.77 -2.05 0.79
CA ARG A 204 10.58 -1.63 -0.37
C ARG A 204 10.72 -0.11 -0.50
N LEU A 205 9.76 0.65 -0.02
CA LEU A 205 9.72 2.12 -0.09
C LEU A 205 10.22 2.80 1.19
N LEU A 206 10.54 2.03 2.24
CA LEU A 206 11.18 2.55 3.45
C LEU A 206 12.56 3.10 3.12
N ARG A 207 12.92 4.19 3.79
CA ARG A 207 14.29 4.69 3.79
C ARG A 207 15.09 4.00 4.88
N ILE A 208 16.36 3.76 4.61
CA ILE A 208 17.24 3.06 5.56
C ILE A 208 17.38 3.79 6.90
N ASP A 209 17.14 5.09 6.94
CA ASP A 209 17.14 5.91 8.17
C ASP A 209 16.13 5.42 9.23
N GLN A 210 15.08 4.72 8.78
CA GLN A 210 14.04 4.14 9.65
C GLN A 210 14.39 2.73 10.14
N LEU A 211 15.40 2.11 9.55
CA LEU A 211 15.77 0.70 9.76
C LEU A 211 17.18 0.55 10.32
N MET A 212 18.08 1.50 10.06
CA MET A 212 19.48 1.41 10.47
C MET A 212 19.63 1.53 11.98
N HIS A 213 20.64 0.87 12.51
CA HIS A 213 21.08 1.02 13.88
C HIS A 213 21.99 2.25 14.00
N THR A 214 21.79 3.06 15.03
CA THR A 214 22.47 4.36 15.20
C THR A 214 23.12 4.49 16.59
N GLY A 215 23.95 5.52 16.76
CA GLY A 215 24.54 5.87 18.05
C GLY A 215 25.44 4.78 18.63
N SER A 216 25.23 4.41 19.88
CA SER A 216 26.03 3.39 20.59
C SER A 216 25.87 1.97 20.03
N ASN A 217 24.90 1.72 19.15
CA ASN A 217 24.71 0.43 18.52
C ASN A 217 25.58 0.25 17.26
N ILE A 218 26.31 1.28 16.83
CA ILE A 218 27.25 1.16 15.70
C ILE A 218 28.56 0.56 16.21
N PRO A 219 28.96 -0.65 15.76
CA PRO A 219 30.25 -1.19 16.11
C PRO A 219 31.38 -0.42 15.43
N THR A 220 32.19 0.27 16.19
CA THR A 220 33.33 1.05 15.68
C THR A 220 34.57 0.73 16.47
N VAL A 221 35.71 0.70 15.77
CA VAL A 221 37.07 0.57 16.32
C VAL A 221 37.99 1.57 15.64
N SER A 222 39.11 1.92 16.30
CA SER A 222 40.17 2.72 15.66
C SER A 222 41.07 1.84 14.79
N GLU A 223 41.82 2.42 13.86
CA GLU A 223 42.82 1.74 13.05
C GLU A 223 43.87 0.96 13.88
N THR A 224 44.16 1.45 15.08
CA THR A 224 45.17 0.90 16.00
C THR A 224 44.60 -0.11 17.00
N THR A 225 43.27 -0.37 16.96
CA THR A 225 42.66 -1.35 17.88
C THR A 225 43.17 -2.75 17.61
N LEU A 226 43.63 -3.44 18.66
CA LEU A 226 44.21 -4.77 18.57
C LEU A 226 43.16 -5.87 18.28
N PHE A 227 43.57 -6.94 17.64
CA PHE A 227 42.77 -8.08 17.21
C PHE A 227 41.78 -8.60 18.27
N PRO A 228 42.16 -8.82 19.56
CA PRO A 228 41.21 -9.32 20.55
C PRO A 228 39.98 -8.37 20.78
N GLU A 229 40.23 -7.06 20.79
CA GLU A 229 39.15 -6.06 20.98
C GLU A 229 38.29 -5.90 19.70
N VAL A 230 38.89 -6.06 18.51
CA VAL A 230 38.14 -6.09 17.24
C VAL A 230 37.13 -7.24 17.25
N ILE A 231 37.56 -8.46 17.62
CA ILE A 231 36.64 -9.62 17.73
C ILE A 231 35.55 -9.38 18.76
N LYS A 232 35.88 -8.83 19.92
CA LYS A 232 34.92 -8.54 20.97
C LYS A 232 33.87 -7.57 20.49
N THR A 233 34.25 -6.52 19.76
CA THR A 233 33.34 -5.54 19.19
C THR A 233 32.40 -6.16 18.15
N ILE A 234 32.91 -6.98 17.22
CA ILE A 234 32.10 -7.69 16.21
C ILE A 234 31.09 -8.61 16.90
N SER A 235 31.58 -9.41 17.89
CA SER A 235 30.74 -10.39 18.58
C SER A 235 29.64 -9.73 19.42
N ALA A 236 29.95 -8.62 20.06
CA ALA A 236 28.98 -7.89 20.90
C ALA A 236 27.86 -7.24 20.08
N ALA A 237 28.17 -6.78 18.88
CA ALA A 237 27.21 -6.07 18.02
C ALA A 237 26.28 -7.02 17.24
N GLY A 238 26.72 -8.23 16.90
CA GLY A 238 25.91 -9.21 16.19
C GLY A 238 25.70 -8.96 14.69
N PHE A 239 26.39 -7.96 14.10
CA PHE A 239 26.28 -7.65 12.66
C PHE A 239 27.30 -8.38 11.79
N GLY A 240 28.19 -9.17 12.40
CA GLY A 240 29.29 -9.87 11.70
C GLY A 240 30.36 -8.94 11.13
N MET A 241 30.36 -7.66 11.54
CA MET A 241 31.34 -6.65 11.13
C MET A 241 31.51 -5.53 12.15
N THR A 242 32.61 -4.77 12.02
CA THR A 242 32.82 -3.48 12.69
C THR A 242 33.40 -2.45 11.71
N CYS A 243 33.03 -1.19 11.88
CA CYS A 243 33.58 -0.05 11.14
C CYS A 243 34.95 0.34 11.72
N VAL A 244 35.93 0.58 10.86
CA VAL A 244 37.23 1.09 11.26
C VAL A 244 37.29 2.58 10.97
N GLN A 245 37.58 3.38 11.99
CA GLN A 245 37.64 4.84 11.90
C GLN A 245 39.05 5.38 12.12
N ASN A 246 39.40 6.42 11.39
CA ASN A 246 40.63 7.17 11.63
C ASN A 246 40.52 8.12 12.83
N LYS A 247 41.56 8.93 13.08
CA LYS A 247 41.60 9.91 14.19
C LYS A 247 40.55 11.01 14.08
N ASP A 248 40.03 11.26 12.88
CA ASP A 248 39.00 12.25 12.60
C ASP A 248 37.58 11.64 12.63
N ALA A 249 37.44 10.39 13.09
CA ALA A 249 36.23 9.60 13.14
C ALA A 249 35.60 9.34 11.74
N LEU A 250 36.41 9.33 10.68
CA LEU A 250 35.97 9.00 9.32
C LEU A 250 36.14 7.51 9.05
N LEU A 251 35.24 6.94 8.27
CA LEU A 251 35.28 5.52 7.88
C LEU A 251 36.45 5.28 6.91
N VAL A 252 37.40 4.43 7.29
CA VAL A 252 38.54 4.05 6.44
C VAL A 252 38.47 2.60 5.99
N GLY A 253 37.69 1.77 6.66
CA GLY A 253 37.54 0.35 6.33
C GLY A 253 36.49 -0.34 7.20
N VAL A 254 36.31 -1.62 6.94
CA VAL A 254 35.51 -2.52 7.80
C VAL A 254 36.29 -3.81 8.06
N VAL A 255 36.09 -4.41 9.24
CA VAL A 255 36.52 -5.76 9.54
C VAL A 255 35.33 -6.65 9.71
N THR A 256 35.27 -7.73 8.95
CA THR A 256 34.19 -8.73 8.98
C THR A 256 34.63 -10.06 9.56
N ASP A 257 33.70 -10.95 9.94
CA ASP A 257 33.98 -12.32 10.30
C ASP A 257 34.80 -13.07 9.21
N GLY A 258 34.55 -12.70 7.94
CA GLY A 258 35.33 -13.22 6.80
C GLY A 258 36.79 -12.80 6.84
N ASP A 259 37.09 -11.56 7.21
CA ASP A 259 38.43 -11.03 7.34
C ASP A 259 39.19 -11.72 8.48
N ILE A 260 38.54 -11.89 9.63
CA ILE A 260 39.04 -12.62 10.78
C ILE A 260 39.40 -14.03 10.38
N ARG A 261 38.52 -14.78 9.73
CA ARG A 261 38.77 -16.17 9.27
C ARG A 261 39.90 -16.22 8.26
N ARG A 262 40.00 -15.29 7.32
CA ARG A 262 41.09 -15.21 6.36
C ARG A 262 42.46 -14.93 7.03
N CYS A 263 42.46 -14.09 8.04
CA CYS A 263 43.68 -13.81 8.83
C CYS A 263 44.13 -15.06 9.57
N LEU A 264 43.27 -15.73 10.32
CA LEU A 264 43.56 -16.93 11.08
C LEU A 264 44.02 -18.11 10.20
N ALA A 265 43.53 -18.20 8.97
CA ALA A 265 43.97 -19.22 8.01
C ALA A 265 45.40 -18.98 7.52
N LYS A 266 45.95 -17.75 7.60
CA LYS A 266 47.29 -17.39 7.15
C LYS A 266 48.33 -17.43 8.27
N THR A 267 47.94 -17.10 9.50
CA THR A 267 48.85 -17.04 10.66
C THR A 267 48.12 -17.29 11.96
N THR A 268 48.82 -17.93 12.91
CA THR A 268 48.35 -18.12 14.28
C THR A 268 48.79 -16.95 15.20
N ASP A 269 49.75 -16.14 14.75
CA ASP A 269 50.24 -14.97 15.47
C ASP A 269 49.44 -13.75 15.06
N VAL A 270 48.34 -13.51 15.81
CA VAL A 270 47.35 -12.49 15.50
C VAL A 270 47.17 -11.44 16.62
N LYS A 271 47.81 -11.66 17.79
CA LYS A 271 47.57 -10.84 18.98
C LYS A 271 47.95 -9.37 18.78
N ASP A 272 49.01 -9.11 18.06
CA ASP A 272 49.56 -7.77 17.83
C ASP A 272 49.06 -7.14 16.52
N LYS A 273 48.20 -7.84 15.78
CA LYS A 273 47.56 -7.27 14.57
C LYS A 273 46.52 -6.20 14.95
N THR A 274 46.55 -5.13 14.21
CA THR A 274 45.61 -4.02 14.39
C THR A 274 44.39 -4.11 13.46
N ALA A 275 43.37 -3.34 13.71
CA ALA A 275 42.22 -3.23 12.82
C ALA A 275 42.65 -2.82 11.39
N SER A 276 43.64 -1.96 11.25
CA SER A 276 44.24 -1.57 9.96
C SER A 276 44.85 -2.72 9.20
N ASP A 277 45.46 -3.72 9.91
CA ASP A 277 46.05 -4.93 9.28
C ASP A 277 44.99 -5.92 8.79
N LEU A 278 43.76 -5.83 9.31
CA LEU A 278 42.66 -6.75 9.08
C LEU A 278 41.63 -6.23 8.10
N MET A 279 41.47 -4.91 8.06
CA MET A 279 40.32 -4.28 7.39
C MET A 279 40.32 -4.45 5.87
N THR A 280 39.12 -4.50 5.32
CA THR A 280 38.86 -4.22 3.92
C THR A 280 38.70 -2.71 3.77
N PRO A 281 39.64 -2.00 3.08
CA PRO A 281 39.53 -0.55 2.87
C PRO A 281 38.44 -0.24 1.84
N HIS A 282 37.90 0.99 1.89
CA HIS A 282 36.88 1.50 0.98
C HIS A 282 35.67 0.56 0.85
N PRO A 283 34.99 0.24 1.95
CA PRO A 283 33.89 -0.72 1.93
C PRO A 283 32.69 -0.19 1.14
N HIS A 284 31.88 -1.11 0.63
CA HIS A 284 30.54 -0.75 0.14
C HIS A 284 29.75 -0.08 1.27
N HIS A 285 29.07 1.00 0.95
CA HIS A 285 28.28 1.79 1.89
C HIS A 285 27.09 2.41 1.19
N VAL A 286 26.18 2.97 1.96
CA VAL A 286 25.03 3.72 1.47
C VAL A 286 24.94 5.08 2.18
N LYS A 287 24.22 6.03 1.57
CA LYS A 287 23.99 7.35 2.16
C LYS A 287 22.67 7.40 2.93
N PRO A 288 22.55 8.26 3.95
CA PRO A 288 21.25 8.58 4.53
C PRO A 288 20.22 8.93 3.46
N GLY A 289 18.97 8.50 3.64
CA GLY A 289 17.90 8.70 2.67
C GLY A 289 17.82 7.67 1.54
N THR A 290 18.77 6.72 1.42
CA THR A 290 18.71 5.61 0.46
C THR A 290 17.47 4.74 0.71
N LEU A 291 16.84 4.22 -0.33
CA LEU A 291 15.73 3.27 -0.19
C LEU A 291 16.24 1.90 0.32
N ALA A 292 15.44 1.25 1.16
CA ALA A 292 15.76 -0.07 1.68
C ALA A 292 16.01 -1.10 0.56
N VAL A 293 15.24 -1.03 -0.54
CA VAL A 293 15.41 -1.90 -1.71
C VAL A 293 16.75 -1.68 -2.41
N ASP A 294 17.25 -0.45 -2.46
CA ASP A 294 18.54 -0.16 -3.09
C ASP A 294 19.68 -0.69 -2.23
N ALA A 295 19.58 -0.53 -0.90
CA ALA A 295 20.53 -1.11 0.04
C ALA A 295 20.55 -2.64 -0.04
N LEU A 296 19.38 -3.28 -0.12
CA LEU A 296 19.25 -4.73 -0.30
C LEU A 296 19.92 -5.19 -1.61
N ASN A 297 19.68 -4.50 -2.72
CA ASN A 297 20.31 -4.82 -4.01
C ASN A 297 21.84 -4.75 -3.93
N ILE A 298 22.40 -3.74 -3.22
CA ILE A 298 23.84 -3.63 -3.02
C ILE A 298 24.36 -4.82 -2.20
N MET A 299 23.66 -5.22 -1.13
CA MET A 299 24.02 -6.37 -0.31
C MET A 299 24.02 -7.68 -1.12
N GLU A 300 22.97 -7.93 -1.90
CA GLU A 300 22.84 -9.14 -2.72
C GLU A 300 23.89 -9.21 -3.83
N GLN A 301 24.10 -8.12 -4.57
CA GLN A 301 25.09 -8.06 -5.66
C GLN A 301 26.51 -8.30 -5.15
N ASN A 302 26.84 -7.78 -3.97
CA ASN A 302 28.18 -7.89 -3.39
C ASN A 302 28.31 -9.06 -2.40
N ARG A 303 27.22 -9.82 -2.16
CA ARG A 303 27.18 -10.96 -1.22
C ARG A 303 27.64 -10.58 0.18
N ILE A 304 27.17 -9.43 0.66
CA ILE A 304 27.43 -8.89 1.99
C ILE A 304 26.14 -8.80 2.79
N THR A 305 26.23 -8.88 4.11
CA THR A 305 25.07 -8.91 5.01
C THR A 305 24.92 -7.61 5.81
N SER A 306 25.90 -6.72 5.74
CA SER A 306 25.88 -5.46 6.48
C SER A 306 26.50 -4.33 5.67
N LEU A 307 25.95 -3.13 5.81
CA LEU A 307 26.40 -1.92 5.13
C LEU A 307 26.52 -0.77 6.12
N PRO A 308 27.68 -0.08 6.17
CA PRO A 308 27.79 1.23 6.81
C PRO A 308 26.91 2.25 6.09
N VAL A 309 26.29 3.13 6.86
CA VAL A 309 25.60 4.33 6.36
C VAL A 309 26.47 5.54 6.67
N ILE A 310 26.98 6.21 5.63
CA ILE A 310 27.90 7.34 5.76
C ILE A 310 27.39 8.57 5.01
N ASP A 311 27.70 9.75 5.54
CA ASP A 311 27.42 11.01 4.86
C ASP A 311 28.49 11.38 3.81
N ASP A 312 28.34 12.54 3.14
CA ASP A 312 29.30 13.06 2.18
C ASP A 312 30.67 13.43 2.80
N GLY A 313 30.75 13.49 4.12
CA GLY A 313 31.96 13.72 4.90
C GLY A 313 32.61 12.44 5.42
N GLU A 314 32.19 11.25 4.93
CA GLU A 314 32.69 9.92 5.33
C GLU A 314 32.46 9.58 6.81
N LYS A 315 31.56 10.30 7.51
CA LYS A 315 31.19 9.97 8.90
C LYS A 315 30.15 8.87 8.93
N VAL A 316 30.31 7.93 9.86
CA VAL A 316 29.37 6.81 10.05
C VAL A 316 28.15 7.30 10.83
N HIS A 317 27.00 7.29 10.20
CA HIS A 317 25.69 7.63 10.80
C HIS A 317 24.94 6.43 11.30
N GLY A 318 25.18 5.26 10.72
CA GLY A 318 24.48 4.04 11.08
C GLY A 318 25.12 2.79 10.47
N ILE A 319 24.55 1.67 10.83
CA ILE A 319 24.80 0.36 10.21
C ILE A 319 23.46 -0.29 9.88
N LEU A 320 23.39 -0.92 8.71
CA LEU A 320 22.23 -1.64 8.23
C LEU A 320 22.59 -3.11 8.09
N HIS A 321 21.75 -3.99 8.59
CA HIS A 321 21.92 -5.43 8.45
C HIS A 321 20.84 -6.03 7.56
N LEU A 322 21.16 -7.12 6.84
CA LEU A 322 20.23 -7.77 5.91
C LEU A 322 18.88 -8.17 6.55
N HIS A 323 18.90 -8.51 7.85
CA HIS A 323 17.68 -8.88 8.59
C HIS A 323 16.78 -7.69 8.95
N ASP A 324 17.25 -6.46 8.78
CA ASP A 324 16.46 -5.24 9.00
C ASP A 324 15.62 -4.88 7.77
N LEU A 325 15.95 -5.44 6.59
CA LEU A 325 15.34 -5.24 5.29
C LEU A 325 14.34 -6.34 4.95
#